data_0a69f41546a379ae96c91d72bd8d83e5
#
_entry.id   0a69f41546a379ae96c91d72bd8d83e5
#
_cell.length_a   1.000
_cell.length_b   1.000
_cell.length_c   1.000
_cell.angle_alpha   90.00
_cell.angle_beta   90.00
_cell.angle_gamma   90.00
#
_symmetry.space_group_name_H-M   'P 1'
#
loop_
_entity.id
_entity.type
_entity.pdbx_description
1 polymer ?
#
loop_
_entity_poly.entity_id
_entity_poly.type
_entity_poly.pdbx_seq_one_letter_code
_entity_poly.pdbx_strand_id
1 'polypeptide(L)'
;HDALPISWLAVVISHKVNGVSELHSNLMVQSLFADFAKIFPTRFCNVTNGVTPRRWLALANQPLSEVLDENIGRTWRTDLSQLSELEQHIDFPTVNKAVREAKLLNKKRLAVWLALHLNVVANPKALFDVQIKRIHEYKRQLMNVLHVITHYNRIKADPTAEWVPRVKIFAGKAASAYYMAKHIIHLINDVAKVVNQDPDIGDKLKVVFIPNYSVSLAQLIIPAADLSEQISTAGTEASGTSNMKFALNGALTIGTLDGANVEMLEHVGEENIFIFGNTTEEVEALRRKGYSPREYYEEDEELRQVLTQIATGVFS
;
A
#
# COMPACT_ATOMS: atom_id res chain seq x y z
N HIS A 1 0.38 25.79 10.82
CA HIS A 1 -0.26 26.42 11.99
C HIS A 1 -1.55 27.16 11.63
N ASP A 2 -1.72 27.63 10.38
CA ASP A 2 -2.87 28.45 9.96
C ASP A 2 -4.14 27.65 9.62
N ALA A 3 -4.05 26.32 9.53
CA ALA A 3 -5.19 25.46 9.22
C ALA A 3 -6.12 25.18 10.43
N LEU A 4 -5.61 25.27 11.65
CA LEU A 4 -6.38 24.98 12.87
C LEU A 4 -7.59 25.92 13.06
N PRO A 5 -7.48 27.24 12.92
CA PRO A 5 -8.64 28.14 13.05
C PRO A 5 -9.74 27.85 12.02
N ILE A 6 -9.38 27.46 10.79
CA ILE A 6 -10.33 27.11 9.74
C ILE A 6 -11.04 25.80 10.08
N SER A 7 -10.32 24.80 10.61
CA SER A 7 -10.92 23.53 11.03
C SER A 7 -11.84 23.72 12.25
N TRP A 8 -11.48 24.58 13.18
CA TRP A 8 -12.34 24.93 14.32
C TRP A 8 -13.62 25.60 13.88
N LEU A 9 -13.53 26.56 12.96
CA LEU A 9 -14.71 27.19 12.37
C LEU A 9 -15.59 26.15 11.68
N ALA A 10 -15.01 25.24 10.90
CA ALA A 10 -15.74 24.17 10.24
C ALA A 10 -16.46 23.25 11.24
N VAL A 11 -15.83 22.89 12.36
CA VAL A 11 -16.47 22.11 13.43
C VAL A 11 -17.63 22.86 14.05
N VAL A 12 -17.48 24.16 14.30
CA VAL A 12 -18.53 24.97 14.94
C VAL A 12 -19.77 25.13 14.07
N ILE A 13 -19.60 25.36 12.76
CA ILE A 13 -20.72 25.61 11.83
C ILE A 13 -21.34 24.32 11.26
N SER A 14 -20.67 23.16 11.36
CA SER A 14 -21.18 21.89 10.87
C SER A 14 -22.13 21.23 11.85
N HIS A 15 -23.20 20.63 11.38
CA HIS A 15 -24.12 19.85 12.22
C HIS A 15 -23.60 18.43 12.50
N LYS A 16 -22.71 17.89 11.66
CA LYS A 16 -21.97 16.62 11.87
C LYS A 16 -20.53 16.76 11.40
N VAL A 17 -19.64 16.10 12.13
CA VAL A 17 -18.21 16.00 11.83
C VAL A 17 -17.85 14.53 11.88
N ASN A 18 -17.49 13.94 10.73
CA ASN A 18 -17.14 12.53 10.68
C ASN A 18 -15.64 12.29 10.50
N GLY A 19 -15.12 11.31 11.21
CA GLY A 19 -13.87 10.64 10.87
C GLY A 19 -14.09 9.66 9.71
N VAL A 20 -13.01 9.25 9.08
CA VAL A 20 -13.03 8.43 7.85
C VAL A 20 -12.47 7.02 8.03
N SER A 21 -12.15 6.65 9.26
CA SER A 21 -11.93 5.32 9.80
C SER A 21 -12.21 5.33 11.30
N GLU A 22 -12.45 4.18 11.91
CA GLU A 22 -12.77 4.10 13.33
C GLU A 22 -11.62 4.62 14.20
N LEU A 23 -10.40 4.15 13.96
CA LEU A 23 -9.20 4.60 14.68
C LEU A 23 -9.07 6.12 14.66
N HIS A 24 -9.13 6.73 13.47
CA HIS A 24 -8.94 8.18 13.35
C HIS A 24 -10.14 8.98 13.83
N SER A 25 -11.35 8.43 13.81
CA SER A 25 -12.52 9.04 14.47
C SER A 25 -12.31 9.14 15.98
N ASN A 26 -11.78 8.08 16.60
CA ASN A 26 -11.44 8.06 18.02
C ASN A 26 -10.29 9.02 18.35
N LEU A 27 -9.21 9.01 17.57
CA LEU A 27 -8.08 9.94 17.76
C LEU A 27 -8.52 11.40 17.62
N MET A 28 -9.42 11.70 16.71
CA MET A 28 -9.95 13.05 16.47
C MET A 28 -10.64 13.61 17.72
N VAL A 29 -11.46 12.81 18.40
CA VAL A 29 -12.17 13.25 19.63
C VAL A 29 -11.32 13.15 20.89
N GLN A 30 -10.28 12.32 20.90
CA GLN A 30 -9.36 12.19 22.03
C GLN A 30 -8.24 13.23 22.03
N SER A 31 -7.88 13.78 20.86
CA SER A 31 -6.74 14.69 20.72
C SER A 31 -7.12 16.01 20.03
N LEU A 32 -7.20 16.01 18.69
CA LEU A 32 -7.28 17.22 17.88
C LEU A 32 -8.51 18.10 18.18
N PHE A 33 -9.66 17.49 18.43
CA PHE A 33 -10.94 18.15 18.69
C PHE A 33 -11.53 17.76 20.06
N ALA A 34 -10.70 17.35 21.03
CA ALA A 34 -11.14 16.90 22.35
C ALA A 34 -12.05 17.91 23.06
N ASP A 35 -11.73 19.21 22.98
CA ASP A 35 -12.54 20.26 23.62
C ASP A 35 -13.87 20.49 22.89
N PHE A 36 -13.87 20.40 21.55
CA PHE A 36 -15.12 20.48 20.79
C PHE A 36 -16.00 19.24 21.03
N ALA A 37 -15.44 18.07 21.23
CA ALA A 37 -16.20 16.86 21.54
C ALA A 37 -16.89 16.94 22.91
N LYS A 38 -16.29 17.63 23.89
CA LYS A 38 -16.93 17.93 25.19
C LYS A 38 -18.12 18.89 25.04
N ILE A 39 -17.98 19.92 24.19
CA ILE A 39 -19.02 20.94 23.96
C ILE A 39 -20.15 20.37 23.07
N PHE A 40 -19.80 19.55 22.08
CA PHE A 40 -20.72 19.00 21.08
C PHE A 40 -20.66 17.47 21.01
N PRO A 41 -21.04 16.73 22.07
CA PRO A 41 -20.80 15.29 22.20
C PRO A 41 -21.51 14.44 21.13
N THR A 42 -22.59 14.93 20.52
CA THR A 42 -23.37 14.20 19.49
C THR A 42 -22.99 14.58 18.07
N ARG A 43 -22.04 15.51 17.90
CA ARG A 43 -21.67 16.04 16.59
C ARG A 43 -20.69 15.13 15.86
N PHE A 44 -19.80 14.48 16.59
CA PHE A 44 -18.76 13.60 16.03
C PHE A 44 -19.32 12.21 15.77
N CYS A 45 -18.95 11.64 14.64
CA CYS A 45 -19.32 10.29 14.25
C CYS A 45 -18.23 9.67 13.36
N ASN A 46 -18.30 8.35 13.15
CA ASN A 46 -17.47 7.66 12.18
C ASN A 46 -18.27 7.28 10.94
N VAL A 47 -17.71 7.54 9.76
CA VAL A 47 -18.16 6.97 8.49
C VAL A 47 -16.91 6.54 7.74
N THR A 48 -16.54 5.28 7.89
CA THR A 48 -15.34 4.72 7.24
C THR A 48 -15.46 4.86 5.73
N ASN A 49 -14.38 5.29 5.08
CA ASN A 49 -14.30 5.40 3.63
C ASN A 49 -14.59 4.06 2.96
N GLY A 50 -15.12 4.13 1.76
CA GLY A 50 -15.34 2.99 0.87
C GLY A 50 -14.88 3.28 -0.55
N VAL A 51 -15.02 2.28 -1.41
CA VAL A 51 -14.69 2.37 -2.83
C VAL A 51 -15.81 1.76 -3.67
N THR A 52 -16.08 2.35 -4.84
CA THR A 52 -17.13 1.81 -5.72
C THR A 52 -16.64 0.53 -6.43
N PRO A 53 -17.37 -0.60 -6.28
CA PRO A 53 -17.03 -1.85 -6.96
C PRO A 53 -17.19 -1.74 -8.47
N ARG A 54 -18.07 -0.88 -8.95
CA ARG A 54 -18.28 -0.69 -10.39
C ARG A 54 -17.04 -0.22 -11.10
N ARG A 55 -16.30 0.75 -10.53
CA ARG A 55 -15.03 1.20 -11.12
C ARG A 55 -13.87 0.28 -10.77
N TRP A 56 -13.72 -0.06 -9.49
CA TRP A 56 -12.49 -0.64 -8.96
C TRP A 56 -12.43 -2.16 -9.06
N LEU A 57 -13.55 -2.81 -9.43
CA LEU A 57 -13.62 -4.23 -9.71
C LEU A 57 -14.22 -4.47 -11.10
N ALA A 58 -15.50 -4.12 -11.33
CA ALA A 58 -16.19 -4.45 -12.58
C ALA A 58 -15.52 -3.85 -13.83
N LEU A 59 -15.12 -2.57 -13.79
CA LEU A 59 -14.46 -1.90 -14.92
C LEU A 59 -12.96 -2.23 -14.97
N ALA A 60 -12.26 -2.17 -13.85
CA ALA A 60 -10.81 -2.30 -13.81
C ALA A 60 -10.34 -3.75 -14.00
N ASN A 61 -11.11 -4.74 -13.54
CA ASN A 61 -10.75 -6.15 -13.53
C ASN A 61 -11.84 -7.01 -14.18
N GLN A 62 -12.03 -6.82 -15.48
CA GLN A 62 -13.01 -7.58 -16.24
C GLN A 62 -12.80 -9.11 -16.12
N PRO A 63 -11.56 -9.65 -16.21
CA PRO A 63 -11.38 -11.09 -16.08
C PRO A 63 -11.87 -11.66 -14.74
N LEU A 64 -11.60 -10.98 -13.61
CA LEU A 64 -12.12 -11.41 -12.32
C LEU A 64 -13.63 -11.21 -12.21
N SER A 65 -14.16 -10.13 -12.79
CA SER A 65 -15.59 -9.85 -12.79
C SER A 65 -16.40 -10.90 -13.55
N GLU A 66 -15.86 -11.45 -14.63
CA GLU A 66 -16.47 -12.55 -15.38
C GLU A 66 -16.54 -13.81 -14.49
N VAL A 67 -15.46 -14.15 -13.78
CA VAL A 67 -15.46 -15.27 -12.83
C VAL A 67 -16.50 -15.08 -11.72
N LEU A 68 -16.62 -13.86 -11.18
CA LEU A 68 -17.65 -13.56 -10.16
C LEU A 68 -19.06 -13.66 -10.74
N ASP A 69 -19.31 -13.06 -11.92
CA ASP A 69 -20.62 -13.08 -12.59
C ASP A 69 -21.10 -14.51 -12.86
N GLU A 70 -20.19 -15.41 -13.24
CA GLU A 70 -20.48 -16.82 -13.55
C GLU A 70 -20.80 -17.65 -12.28
N ASN A 71 -20.19 -17.33 -11.14
CA ASN A 71 -20.31 -18.16 -9.93
C ASN A 71 -21.32 -17.62 -8.92
N ILE A 72 -21.44 -16.30 -8.77
CA ILE A 72 -22.31 -15.65 -7.75
C ILE A 72 -23.28 -14.62 -8.36
N GLY A 73 -23.40 -14.55 -9.70
CA GLY A 73 -24.25 -13.59 -10.39
C GLY A 73 -23.71 -12.16 -10.36
N ARG A 74 -24.55 -11.19 -10.74
CA ARG A 74 -24.11 -9.79 -10.95
C ARG A 74 -24.48 -8.81 -9.84
N THR A 75 -25.20 -9.26 -8.83
CA THR A 75 -25.75 -8.42 -7.77
C THR A 75 -24.67 -7.76 -6.91
N TRP A 76 -23.49 -8.40 -6.80
CA TRP A 76 -22.33 -7.85 -6.09
C TRP A 76 -21.92 -6.45 -6.57
N ARG A 77 -22.27 -6.05 -7.79
CA ARG A 77 -21.93 -4.74 -8.35
C ARG A 77 -22.65 -3.58 -7.66
N THR A 78 -23.78 -3.86 -7.03
CA THR A 78 -24.59 -2.92 -6.27
C THR A 78 -24.69 -3.25 -4.80
N ASP A 79 -24.44 -4.52 -4.44
CA ASP A 79 -24.44 -5.02 -3.08
C ASP A 79 -23.19 -5.89 -2.87
N LEU A 80 -22.14 -5.30 -2.28
CA LEU A 80 -20.86 -5.96 -2.06
C LEU A 80 -20.95 -7.14 -1.05
N SER A 81 -21.99 -7.20 -0.22
CA SER A 81 -22.19 -8.33 0.69
C SER A 81 -22.32 -9.67 -0.04
N GLN A 82 -22.76 -9.63 -1.29
CA GLN A 82 -22.88 -10.81 -2.15
C GLN A 82 -21.52 -11.46 -2.50
N LEU A 83 -20.41 -10.75 -2.33
CA LEU A 83 -19.07 -11.33 -2.55
C LEU A 83 -18.79 -12.47 -1.55
N SER A 84 -19.42 -12.48 -0.35
CA SER A 84 -19.26 -13.56 0.61
C SER A 84 -19.78 -14.91 0.09
N GLU A 85 -20.69 -14.91 -0.92
CA GLU A 85 -21.15 -16.14 -1.56
C GLU A 85 -20.00 -16.90 -2.24
N LEU A 86 -18.90 -16.21 -2.59
CA LEU A 86 -17.72 -16.84 -3.17
C LEU A 86 -17.05 -17.84 -2.21
N GLU A 87 -17.24 -17.71 -0.90
CA GLU A 87 -16.70 -18.63 0.10
C GLU A 87 -17.19 -20.07 -0.12
N GLN A 88 -18.41 -20.24 -0.64
CA GLN A 88 -18.98 -21.55 -0.96
C GLN A 88 -18.27 -22.22 -2.16
N HIS A 89 -17.49 -21.47 -2.91
CA HIS A 89 -16.76 -21.92 -4.10
C HIS A 89 -15.25 -22.06 -3.87
N ILE A 90 -14.74 -21.76 -2.67
CA ILE A 90 -13.31 -21.69 -2.38
C ILE A 90 -12.58 -23.04 -2.61
N ASP A 91 -13.28 -24.15 -2.42
CA ASP A 91 -12.73 -25.50 -2.60
C ASP A 91 -12.88 -26.02 -4.04
N PHE A 92 -13.51 -25.27 -4.94
CA PHE A 92 -13.66 -25.69 -6.33
C PHE A 92 -12.40 -25.40 -7.15
N PRO A 93 -11.67 -26.46 -7.61
CA PRO A 93 -10.43 -26.26 -8.38
C PRO A 93 -10.62 -25.43 -9.65
N THR A 94 -11.80 -25.51 -10.28
CA THR A 94 -12.15 -24.73 -11.48
C THR A 94 -12.22 -23.24 -11.19
N VAL A 95 -12.84 -22.83 -10.09
CA VAL A 95 -12.94 -21.42 -9.65
C VAL A 95 -11.56 -20.88 -9.28
N ASN A 96 -10.82 -21.65 -8.48
CA ASN A 96 -9.44 -21.29 -8.10
C ASN A 96 -8.52 -21.13 -9.32
N LYS A 97 -8.66 -21.99 -10.32
CA LYS A 97 -7.94 -21.88 -11.58
C LYS A 97 -8.33 -20.60 -12.33
N ALA A 98 -9.62 -20.32 -12.46
CA ALA A 98 -10.13 -19.15 -13.17
C ALA A 98 -9.66 -17.84 -12.50
N VAL A 99 -9.69 -17.75 -11.17
CA VAL A 99 -9.18 -16.60 -10.42
C VAL A 99 -7.68 -16.38 -10.66
N ARG A 100 -6.87 -17.46 -10.64
CA ARG A 100 -5.42 -17.37 -10.94
C ARG A 100 -5.16 -16.94 -12.39
N GLU A 101 -5.94 -17.43 -13.35
CA GLU A 101 -5.84 -17.06 -14.76
C GLU A 101 -6.22 -15.58 -14.97
N ALA A 102 -7.27 -15.10 -14.31
CA ALA A 102 -7.65 -13.69 -14.31
C ALA A 102 -6.52 -12.79 -13.76
N LYS A 103 -5.91 -13.18 -12.63
CA LYS A 103 -4.75 -12.48 -12.07
C LYS A 103 -3.58 -12.47 -13.05
N LEU A 104 -3.22 -13.61 -13.60
CA LEU A 104 -2.12 -13.72 -14.55
C LEU A 104 -2.35 -12.88 -15.82
N LEU A 105 -3.58 -12.80 -16.31
CA LEU A 105 -3.92 -11.95 -17.45
C LEU A 105 -3.68 -10.48 -17.16
N ASN A 106 -4.10 -10.00 -15.98
CA ASN A 106 -3.85 -8.62 -15.56
C ASN A 106 -2.33 -8.34 -15.39
N LYS A 107 -1.58 -9.28 -14.83
CA LYS A 107 -0.10 -9.18 -14.73
C LYS A 107 0.57 -9.11 -16.08
N LYS A 108 0.13 -9.92 -17.07
CA LYS A 108 0.62 -9.84 -18.44
C LYS A 108 0.31 -8.47 -19.07
N ARG A 109 -0.90 -7.94 -18.88
CA ARG A 109 -1.28 -6.60 -19.38
C ARG A 109 -0.37 -5.50 -18.80
N LEU A 110 -0.13 -5.54 -17.50
CA LEU A 110 0.78 -4.58 -16.86
C LEU A 110 2.23 -4.77 -17.33
N ALA A 111 2.72 -6.01 -17.45
CA ALA A 111 4.08 -6.30 -17.94
C ALA A 111 4.30 -5.76 -19.37
N VAL A 112 3.33 -5.92 -20.25
CA VAL A 112 3.37 -5.34 -21.61
C VAL A 112 3.43 -3.81 -21.53
N TRP A 113 2.61 -3.21 -20.69
CA TRP A 113 2.62 -1.75 -20.52
C TRP A 113 3.98 -1.24 -20.00
N LEU A 114 4.57 -1.93 -19.01
CA LEU A 114 5.91 -1.59 -18.48
C LEU A 114 7.00 -1.69 -19.56
N ALA A 115 6.96 -2.72 -20.39
CA ALA A 115 7.91 -2.90 -21.48
C ALA A 115 7.79 -1.77 -22.53
N LEU A 116 6.56 -1.42 -22.92
CA LEU A 116 6.32 -0.42 -23.97
C LEU A 116 6.59 1.02 -23.52
N HIS A 117 6.31 1.36 -22.25
CA HIS A 117 6.37 2.74 -21.78
C HIS A 117 7.61 3.06 -20.94
N LEU A 118 8.21 2.05 -20.31
CA LEU A 118 9.34 2.24 -19.39
C LEU A 118 10.58 1.43 -19.79
N ASN A 119 10.48 0.61 -20.84
CA ASN A 119 11.54 -0.30 -21.29
C ASN A 119 11.96 -1.28 -20.15
N VAL A 120 11.02 -1.70 -19.31
CA VAL A 120 11.24 -2.64 -18.22
C VAL A 120 10.54 -3.96 -18.53
N VAL A 121 11.30 -5.02 -18.69
CA VAL A 121 10.78 -6.37 -18.88
C VAL A 121 10.49 -6.98 -17.51
N ALA A 122 9.22 -7.16 -17.18
CA ALA A 122 8.76 -7.78 -15.95
C ALA A 122 8.21 -9.18 -16.22
N ASN A 123 8.65 -10.17 -15.44
CA ASN A 123 8.10 -11.52 -15.50
C ASN A 123 6.68 -11.54 -14.89
N PRO A 124 5.62 -11.84 -15.64
CA PRO A 124 4.25 -11.85 -15.10
C PRO A 124 3.99 -13.00 -14.10
N LYS A 125 4.91 -13.95 -13.97
CA LYS A 125 4.85 -14.99 -12.93
C LYS A 125 5.52 -14.58 -11.62
N ALA A 126 6.30 -13.48 -11.61
CA ALA A 126 6.90 -12.94 -10.40
C ALA A 126 5.83 -12.38 -9.46
N LEU A 127 6.11 -12.30 -8.15
CA LEU A 127 5.25 -11.61 -7.19
C LEU A 127 5.27 -10.10 -7.47
N PHE A 128 4.10 -9.51 -7.76
CA PHE A 128 3.96 -8.07 -7.96
C PHE A 128 3.63 -7.39 -6.64
N ASP A 129 4.62 -6.72 -6.09
CA ASP A 129 4.61 -6.04 -4.79
C ASP A 129 4.50 -4.52 -5.03
N VAL A 130 3.41 -3.91 -4.56
CA VAL A 130 2.95 -2.62 -5.08
C VAL A 130 2.72 -1.60 -3.98
N GLN A 131 3.37 -0.44 -4.12
CA GLN A 131 3.11 0.75 -3.31
C GLN A 131 2.81 1.95 -4.21
N ILE A 132 1.53 2.22 -4.45
CA ILE A 132 1.08 3.31 -5.32
C ILE A 132 0.19 4.29 -4.57
N LYS A 133 0.78 5.39 -4.16
CA LYS A 133 0.15 6.47 -3.38
C LYS A 133 1.00 7.73 -3.43
N ARG A 134 0.46 8.89 -3.04
CA ARG A 134 1.25 10.12 -2.93
C ARG A 134 2.54 9.84 -2.16
N ILE A 135 3.65 10.41 -2.65
CA ILE A 135 4.93 10.24 -1.96
C ILE A 135 4.94 11.17 -0.75
N HIS A 136 5.14 10.58 0.42
CA HIS A 136 5.18 11.31 1.69
C HIS A 136 5.95 10.51 2.75
N GLU A 137 6.70 11.19 3.60
CA GLU A 137 7.51 10.53 4.64
C GLU A 137 6.67 9.61 5.54
N TYR A 138 5.47 10.01 5.95
CA TYR A 138 4.62 9.18 6.80
C TYR A 138 4.09 7.90 6.10
N LYS A 139 4.00 7.89 4.76
CA LYS A 139 3.62 6.70 3.98
C LYS A 139 4.75 5.68 3.82
N ARG A 140 5.93 6.08 4.19
CA ARG A 140 7.16 5.29 4.34
C ARG A 140 7.63 4.57 3.07
N GLN A 141 7.49 5.20 1.90
CA GLN A 141 8.11 4.67 0.68
C GLN A 141 9.62 4.51 0.85
N LEU A 142 10.28 5.38 1.61
CA LEU A 142 11.70 5.23 1.94
C LEU A 142 11.97 3.90 2.64
N MET A 143 11.18 3.50 3.65
CA MET A 143 11.33 2.21 4.31
C MET A 143 11.20 1.04 3.31
N ASN A 144 10.28 1.12 2.38
CA ASN A 144 10.12 0.12 1.32
C ASN A 144 11.34 0.08 0.39
N VAL A 145 11.96 1.22 0.07
CA VAL A 145 13.21 1.27 -0.72
C VAL A 145 14.38 0.64 0.06
N LEU A 146 14.48 0.90 1.37
CA LEU A 146 15.51 0.25 2.21
C LEU A 146 15.32 -1.27 2.18
N HIS A 147 14.08 -1.76 2.27
CA HIS A 147 13.77 -3.19 2.14
C HIS A 147 14.15 -3.74 0.75
N VAL A 148 13.93 -2.96 -0.33
CA VAL A 148 14.40 -3.35 -1.68
C VAL A 148 15.90 -3.56 -1.71
N ILE A 149 16.67 -2.63 -1.13
CA ILE A 149 18.13 -2.72 -1.07
C ILE A 149 18.58 -3.92 -0.21
N THR A 150 17.92 -4.15 0.94
CA THR A 150 18.17 -5.34 1.76
C THR A 150 17.94 -6.62 0.95
N HIS A 151 16.85 -6.71 0.21
CA HIS A 151 16.53 -7.86 -0.63
C HIS A 151 17.57 -8.05 -1.76
N TYR A 152 17.99 -6.95 -2.40
CA TYR A 152 19.08 -6.94 -3.37
C TYR A 152 20.36 -7.49 -2.76
N ASN A 153 20.77 -7.02 -1.58
CA ASN A 153 21.98 -7.49 -0.90
C ASN A 153 21.91 -8.97 -0.54
N ARG A 154 20.76 -9.46 -0.09
CA ARG A 154 20.58 -10.89 0.21
C ARG A 154 20.70 -11.75 -1.04
N ILE A 155 20.13 -11.32 -2.17
CA ILE A 155 20.30 -12.05 -3.46
C ILE A 155 21.76 -12.02 -3.90
N LYS A 156 22.47 -10.89 -3.74
CA LYS A 156 23.91 -10.78 -4.07
C LYS A 156 24.78 -11.68 -3.20
N ALA A 157 24.42 -11.86 -1.93
CA ALA A 157 25.13 -12.76 -1.02
C ALA A 157 25.00 -14.25 -1.41
N ASP A 158 23.83 -14.64 -1.94
CA ASP A 158 23.60 -16.00 -2.46
C ASP A 158 22.73 -15.96 -3.72
N PRO A 159 23.32 -15.67 -4.89
CA PRO A 159 22.58 -15.55 -6.15
C PRO A 159 22.07 -16.90 -6.68
N THR A 160 22.56 -18.01 -6.12
CA THR A 160 22.23 -19.38 -6.55
C THR A 160 21.09 -20.00 -5.75
N ALA A 161 20.69 -19.40 -4.63
CA ALA A 161 19.55 -19.84 -3.85
C ALA A 161 18.25 -19.76 -4.65
N GLU A 162 17.26 -20.52 -4.23
CA GLU A 162 15.92 -20.49 -4.81
C GLU A 162 15.16 -19.26 -4.34
N TRP A 163 15.17 -18.21 -5.16
CA TRP A 163 14.49 -16.95 -4.92
C TRP A 163 13.12 -16.92 -5.58
N VAL A 164 12.10 -16.48 -4.84
CA VAL A 164 10.80 -16.14 -5.44
C VAL A 164 10.97 -14.83 -6.22
N PRO A 165 10.82 -14.83 -7.55
CA PRO A 165 10.94 -13.62 -8.35
C PRO A 165 9.97 -12.54 -7.90
N ARG A 166 10.43 -11.29 -7.80
CA ARG A 166 9.63 -10.15 -7.31
C ARG A 166 9.77 -8.94 -8.22
N VAL A 167 8.65 -8.28 -8.48
CA VAL A 167 8.62 -6.97 -9.14
C VAL A 167 8.07 -5.95 -8.14
N LYS A 168 8.95 -5.07 -7.67
CA LYS A 168 8.59 -3.93 -6.80
C LYS A 168 8.12 -2.77 -7.64
N ILE A 169 6.87 -2.35 -7.44
CA ILE A 169 6.23 -1.30 -8.23
C ILE A 169 5.89 -0.12 -7.32
N PHE A 170 6.52 1.00 -7.59
CA PHE A 170 6.23 2.28 -6.98
C PHE A 170 5.52 3.20 -7.97
N ALA A 171 4.56 3.98 -7.50
CA ALA A 171 3.99 5.10 -8.23
C ALA A 171 3.42 6.13 -7.25
N GLY A 172 3.43 7.38 -7.65
CA GLY A 172 2.87 8.45 -6.85
C GLY A 172 3.40 9.81 -7.28
N LYS A 173 2.67 10.86 -6.93
CA LYS A 173 3.07 12.23 -7.17
C LYS A 173 3.57 12.85 -5.87
N ALA A 174 4.64 13.62 -5.94
CA ALA A 174 5.09 14.51 -4.87
C ALA A 174 4.43 15.88 -5.01
N ALA A 175 4.12 16.54 -3.88
CA ALA A 175 3.77 17.94 -3.91
C ALA A 175 4.96 18.78 -4.45
N SER A 176 4.67 19.84 -5.18
CA SER A 176 5.67 20.61 -5.90
C SER A 176 6.79 21.18 -5.02
N ALA A 177 6.45 21.59 -3.79
CA ALA A 177 7.39 22.13 -2.81
C ALA A 177 7.95 21.06 -1.83
N TYR A 178 7.56 19.79 -1.95
CA TYR A 178 7.97 18.76 -1.01
C TYR A 178 9.32 18.14 -1.45
N TYR A 179 10.38 18.75 -1.01
CA TYR A 179 11.75 18.41 -1.38
C TYR A 179 12.11 16.94 -1.05
N MET A 180 11.84 16.49 0.19
CA MET A 180 12.12 15.12 0.62
C MET A 180 11.41 14.08 -0.25
N ALA A 181 10.14 14.31 -0.60
CA ALA A 181 9.40 13.39 -1.46
C ALA A 181 10.03 13.26 -2.85
N LYS A 182 10.60 14.34 -3.39
CA LYS A 182 11.33 14.30 -4.67
C LYS A 182 12.63 13.49 -4.56
N HIS A 183 13.36 13.62 -3.45
CA HIS A 183 14.55 12.80 -3.21
C HIS A 183 14.22 11.32 -3.06
N ILE A 184 13.09 10.98 -2.41
CA ILE A 184 12.64 9.59 -2.33
C ILE A 184 12.37 9.03 -3.74
N ILE A 185 11.72 9.79 -4.62
CA ILE A 185 11.50 9.39 -6.01
C ILE A 185 12.84 9.19 -6.74
N HIS A 186 13.80 10.10 -6.52
CA HIS A 186 15.13 10.00 -7.11
C HIS A 186 15.82 8.71 -6.67
N LEU A 187 15.87 8.45 -5.36
CA LEU A 187 16.47 7.24 -4.80
C LEU A 187 15.81 5.96 -5.35
N ILE A 188 14.47 5.93 -5.48
CA ILE A 188 13.78 4.77 -6.08
C ILE A 188 14.30 4.50 -7.50
N ASN A 189 14.47 5.55 -8.31
CA ASN A 189 14.93 5.40 -9.70
C ASN A 189 16.41 5.01 -9.77
N ASP A 190 17.25 5.54 -8.90
CA ASP A 190 18.66 5.17 -8.83
C ASP A 190 18.84 3.71 -8.41
N VAL A 191 18.15 3.29 -7.38
CA VAL A 191 18.11 1.86 -6.96
C VAL A 191 17.58 0.98 -8.10
N ALA A 192 16.49 1.38 -8.77
CA ALA A 192 15.94 0.65 -9.90
C ALA A 192 16.96 0.48 -11.03
N LYS A 193 17.72 1.51 -11.35
CA LYS A 193 18.77 1.46 -12.38
C LYS A 193 19.83 0.41 -12.06
N VAL A 194 20.34 0.43 -10.83
CA VAL A 194 21.40 -0.51 -10.40
C VAL A 194 20.85 -1.95 -10.36
N VAL A 195 19.73 -2.16 -9.66
CA VAL A 195 19.14 -3.50 -9.48
C VAL A 195 18.73 -4.12 -10.81
N ASN A 196 18.11 -3.35 -11.70
CA ASN A 196 17.59 -3.90 -12.96
C ASN A 196 18.68 -4.24 -13.98
N GLN A 197 19.88 -3.65 -13.84
CA GLN A 197 21.02 -3.87 -14.72
C GLN A 197 22.01 -4.91 -14.20
N ASP A 198 21.89 -5.31 -12.92
CA ASP A 198 22.80 -6.28 -12.31
C ASP A 198 22.52 -7.71 -12.83
N PRO A 199 23.52 -8.36 -13.49
CA PRO A 199 23.33 -9.68 -14.08
C PRO A 199 23.12 -10.79 -13.02
N ASP A 200 23.65 -10.64 -11.81
CA ASP A 200 23.46 -11.62 -10.73
C ASP A 200 22.03 -11.61 -10.19
N ILE A 201 21.35 -10.46 -10.32
CA ILE A 201 19.96 -10.30 -9.94
C ILE A 201 19.03 -10.90 -11.00
N GLY A 202 19.25 -10.59 -12.27
CA GLY A 202 18.44 -11.11 -13.37
C GLY A 202 16.94 -10.82 -13.16
N ASP A 203 16.12 -11.88 -13.18
CA ASP A 203 14.67 -11.80 -12.98
C ASP A 203 14.23 -12.00 -11.52
N LYS A 204 15.16 -12.22 -10.59
CA LYS A 204 14.84 -12.45 -9.17
C LYS A 204 14.23 -11.20 -8.51
N LEU A 205 14.71 -10.01 -8.93
CA LEU A 205 14.19 -8.74 -8.45
C LEU A 205 14.18 -7.72 -9.58
N LYS A 206 13.04 -7.07 -9.80
CA LYS A 206 12.91 -5.87 -10.64
C LYS A 206 12.29 -4.75 -9.83
N VAL A 207 12.73 -3.52 -10.07
CA VAL A 207 12.24 -2.31 -9.40
C VAL A 207 11.75 -1.34 -10.44
N VAL A 208 10.54 -0.82 -10.25
CA VAL A 208 9.91 0.08 -11.23
C VAL A 208 9.27 1.26 -10.51
N PHE A 209 9.55 2.47 -10.98
CA PHE A 209 8.77 3.66 -10.65
C PHE A 209 7.91 4.05 -11.85
N ILE A 210 6.58 4.01 -11.70
CA ILE A 210 5.63 4.41 -12.76
C ILE A 210 5.33 5.90 -12.62
N PRO A 211 5.74 6.74 -13.59
CA PRO A 211 5.50 8.17 -13.54
C PRO A 211 4.04 8.52 -13.81
N ASN A 212 3.65 9.76 -13.49
CA ASN A 212 2.33 10.32 -13.78
C ASN A 212 1.14 9.50 -13.26
N TYR A 213 1.31 8.88 -12.07
CA TYR A 213 0.25 8.08 -11.45
C TYR A 213 -1.11 8.79 -11.51
N SER A 214 -2.11 8.06 -12.00
CA SER A 214 -3.46 8.54 -12.28
C SER A 214 -4.49 7.44 -12.03
N VAL A 215 -5.77 7.77 -12.08
CA VAL A 215 -6.86 6.80 -11.99
C VAL A 215 -6.75 5.73 -13.07
N SER A 216 -6.40 6.11 -14.29
CA SER A 216 -6.24 5.17 -15.41
C SER A 216 -5.11 4.16 -15.15
N LEU A 217 -3.96 4.63 -14.64
CA LEU A 217 -2.87 3.75 -14.24
C LEU A 217 -3.24 2.88 -13.04
N ALA A 218 -3.97 3.42 -12.06
CA ALA A 218 -4.46 2.64 -10.94
C ALA A 218 -5.34 1.46 -11.40
N GLN A 219 -6.22 1.67 -12.38
CA GLN A 219 -7.07 0.62 -12.96
C GLN A 219 -6.28 -0.47 -13.69
N LEU A 220 -5.07 -0.18 -14.15
CA LEU A 220 -4.17 -1.16 -14.74
C LEU A 220 -3.33 -1.89 -13.68
N ILE A 221 -2.82 -1.16 -12.69
CA ILE A 221 -1.86 -1.68 -11.70
C ILE A 221 -2.56 -2.53 -10.63
N ILE A 222 -3.68 -2.05 -10.08
CA ILE A 222 -4.35 -2.69 -8.94
C ILE A 222 -4.78 -4.12 -9.23
N PRO A 223 -5.41 -4.45 -10.37
CA PRO A 223 -5.77 -5.84 -10.69
C PRO A 223 -4.58 -6.79 -10.84
N ALA A 224 -3.41 -6.26 -11.17
CA ALA A 224 -2.18 -7.04 -11.38
C ALA A 224 -1.38 -7.29 -10.07
N ALA A 225 -1.72 -6.62 -8.98
CA ALA A 225 -0.97 -6.72 -7.73
C ALA A 225 -1.23 -8.06 -7.02
N ASP A 226 -0.16 -8.62 -6.45
CA ASP A 226 -0.22 -9.75 -5.52
C ASP A 226 -0.12 -9.27 -4.08
N LEU A 227 0.70 -8.25 -3.82
CA LEU A 227 0.93 -7.66 -2.50
C LEU A 227 0.72 -6.14 -2.53
N SER A 228 -0.02 -5.64 -1.57
CA SER A 228 -0.36 -4.23 -1.37
C SER A 228 0.36 -3.68 -0.14
N GLU A 229 1.20 -2.67 -0.32
CA GLU A 229 1.98 -2.03 0.74
C GLU A 229 1.18 -0.88 1.38
N GLN A 230 0.73 -1.09 2.63
CA GLN A 230 -0.07 -0.17 3.43
C GLN A 230 0.64 0.14 4.75
N ILE A 231 1.87 0.65 4.64
CA ILE A 231 2.89 0.68 5.68
C ILE A 231 3.10 2.07 6.31
N SER A 232 2.10 2.92 6.38
CA SER A 232 2.19 4.23 7.06
C SER A 232 2.58 4.08 8.54
N THR A 233 3.19 5.12 9.11
CA THR A 233 3.39 5.17 10.56
C THR A 233 2.04 5.18 11.26
N ALA A 234 1.80 4.28 12.21
CA ALA A 234 0.52 4.17 12.89
C ALA A 234 0.05 5.52 13.49
N GLY A 235 -1.22 5.84 13.30
CA GLY A 235 -1.83 7.10 13.71
C GLY A 235 -1.66 8.26 12.72
N THR A 236 -1.20 8.03 11.48
CA THR A 236 -0.92 9.09 10.50
C THR A 236 -1.77 9.05 9.23
N GLU A 237 -2.20 7.87 8.79
CA GLU A 237 -3.11 7.73 7.65
C GLU A 237 -4.55 7.67 8.12
N ALA A 238 -5.35 8.69 7.81
CA ALA A 238 -6.70 8.82 8.32
C ALA A 238 -7.63 7.65 7.93
N SER A 239 -7.46 7.05 6.78
CA SER A 239 -8.21 5.88 6.32
C SER A 239 -7.39 5.04 5.34
N GLY A 240 -6.96 5.64 4.23
CA GLY A 240 -6.60 4.93 3.03
C GLY A 240 -7.84 4.45 2.26
N THR A 241 -7.72 4.33 0.96
CA THR A 241 -8.72 3.69 0.08
C THR A 241 -8.07 2.74 -0.91
N SER A 242 -6.76 2.87 -1.15
CA SER A 242 -6.02 1.92 -1.99
C SER A 242 -6.00 0.52 -1.38
N ASN A 243 -5.90 0.40 -0.05
CA ASN A 243 -6.01 -0.86 0.68
C ASN A 243 -7.28 -1.63 0.28
N MET A 244 -8.44 -0.99 0.29
CA MET A 244 -9.72 -1.58 -0.10
C MET A 244 -9.75 -1.98 -1.59
N LYS A 245 -9.18 -1.14 -2.47
CA LYS A 245 -9.12 -1.41 -3.92
C LYS A 245 -8.27 -2.64 -4.21
N PHE A 246 -7.13 -2.77 -3.56
CA PHE A 246 -6.25 -3.94 -3.70
C PHE A 246 -6.90 -5.21 -3.16
N ALA A 247 -7.54 -5.15 -1.98
CA ALA A 247 -8.24 -6.29 -1.40
C ALA A 247 -9.37 -6.79 -2.31
N LEU A 248 -10.21 -5.89 -2.86
CA LEU A 248 -11.24 -6.24 -3.84
C LEU A 248 -10.69 -6.93 -5.10
N ASN A 249 -9.42 -6.69 -5.43
CA ASN A 249 -8.76 -7.30 -6.58
C ASN A 249 -7.89 -8.51 -6.21
N GLY A 250 -8.04 -9.04 -4.99
CA GLY A 250 -7.36 -10.26 -4.55
C GLY A 250 -5.87 -10.08 -4.29
N ALA A 251 -5.41 -8.88 -3.93
CA ALA A 251 -4.07 -8.67 -3.41
C ALA A 251 -4.06 -8.82 -1.89
N LEU A 252 -3.07 -9.52 -1.35
CA LEU A 252 -2.80 -9.55 0.08
C LEU A 252 -2.25 -8.20 0.53
N THR A 253 -2.52 -7.83 1.78
CA THR A 253 -2.02 -6.58 2.35
C THR A 253 -0.88 -6.88 3.32
N ILE A 254 0.24 -6.15 3.18
CA ILE A 254 1.21 -5.93 4.25
C ILE A 254 1.04 -4.51 4.76
N GLY A 255 0.88 -4.35 6.06
CA GLY A 255 0.55 -3.05 6.61
C GLY A 255 0.78 -2.90 8.10
N THR A 256 0.53 -1.69 8.56
CA THR A 256 0.51 -1.33 9.98
C THR A 256 -0.93 -1.18 10.46
N LEU A 257 -1.14 -1.19 11.77
CA LEU A 257 -2.42 -0.89 12.39
C LEU A 257 -2.69 0.62 12.33
N ASP A 258 -3.08 1.09 11.13
CA ASP A 258 -3.35 2.49 10.82
C ASP A 258 -4.54 2.62 9.88
N GLY A 259 -5.31 3.68 10.02
CA GLY A 259 -6.47 3.97 9.19
C GLY A 259 -7.45 2.79 9.12
N ALA A 260 -7.95 2.51 7.92
CA ALA A 260 -8.88 1.41 7.68
C ALA A 260 -8.23 0.02 7.69
N ASN A 261 -6.89 -0.09 7.81
CA ASN A 261 -6.25 -1.40 7.95
C ASN A 261 -6.68 -2.13 9.22
N VAL A 262 -7.02 -1.39 10.28
CA VAL A 262 -7.54 -1.97 11.54
C VAL A 262 -8.84 -2.70 11.27
N GLU A 263 -9.80 -2.03 10.63
CA GLU A 263 -11.10 -2.62 10.28
C GLU A 263 -10.95 -3.75 9.23
N MET A 264 -9.97 -3.61 8.31
CA MET A 264 -9.65 -4.69 7.36
C MET A 264 -9.19 -5.96 8.08
N LEU A 265 -8.29 -5.85 9.07
CA LEU A 265 -7.85 -6.98 9.88
C LEU A 265 -9.03 -7.69 10.56
N GLU A 266 -9.97 -6.93 11.12
CA GLU A 266 -11.17 -7.46 11.77
C GLU A 266 -12.06 -8.26 10.80
N HIS A 267 -12.12 -7.84 9.55
CA HIS A 267 -12.98 -8.48 8.55
C HIS A 267 -12.32 -9.65 7.81
N VAL A 268 -11.02 -9.59 7.54
CA VAL A 268 -10.33 -10.63 6.77
C VAL A 268 -9.70 -11.72 7.64
N GLY A 269 -9.51 -11.47 8.95
CA GLY A 269 -8.81 -12.36 9.88
C GLY A 269 -7.27 -12.21 9.81
N GLU A 270 -6.62 -12.52 10.94
CA GLU A 270 -5.16 -12.36 11.10
C GLU A 270 -4.35 -13.22 10.12
N GLU A 271 -4.88 -14.37 9.74
CA GLU A 271 -4.27 -15.31 8.81
C GLU A 271 -4.23 -14.82 7.35
N ASN A 272 -5.00 -13.77 7.02
CA ASN A 272 -5.17 -13.27 5.64
C ASN A 272 -4.52 -11.89 5.41
N ILE A 273 -3.79 -11.36 6.40
CA ILE A 273 -3.14 -10.05 6.33
C ILE A 273 -1.80 -10.08 7.08
N PHE A 274 -0.80 -9.37 6.55
CA PHE A 274 0.51 -9.27 7.20
C PHE A 274 0.59 -7.96 7.98
N ILE A 275 0.38 -8.00 9.29
CA ILE A 275 0.50 -6.83 10.17
C ILE A 275 1.87 -6.81 10.84
N PHE A 276 2.48 -5.62 10.89
CA PHE A 276 3.76 -5.40 11.56
C PHE A 276 3.87 -3.99 12.12
N GLY A 277 4.91 -3.76 12.92
CA GLY A 277 5.24 -2.44 13.48
C GLY A 277 4.45 -2.10 14.73
N ASN A 278 4.65 -0.88 15.21
CA ASN A 278 4.06 -0.40 16.44
C ASN A 278 2.62 0.06 16.25
N THR A 279 1.82 -0.03 17.32
CA THR A 279 0.50 0.59 17.40
C THR A 279 0.59 2.11 17.52
N THR A 280 -0.53 2.81 17.40
CA THR A 280 -0.57 4.27 17.59
C THR A 280 -0.10 4.68 18.98
N GLU A 281 -0.52 3.96 20.01
CA GLU A 281 -0.15 4.20 21.40
C GLU A 281 1.35 4.01 21.63
N GLU A 282 1.94 2.98 21.06
CA GLU A 282 3.38 2.71 21.12
C GLU A 282 4.19 3.77 20.39
N VAL A 283 3.74 4.22 19.21
CA VAL A 283 4.36 5.33 18.48
C VAL A 283 4.35 6.61 19.31
N GLU A 284 3.22 6.94 19.95
CA GLU A 284 3.12 8.11 20.81
C GLU A 284 3.96 7.99 22.07
N ALA A 285 4.04 6.80 22.66
CA ALA A 285 4.89 6.53 23.81
C ALA A 285 6.38 6.72 23.47
N LEU A 286 6.82 6.20 22.31
CA LEU A 286 8.18 6.40 21.81
C LEU A 286 8.49 7.87 21.56
N ARG A 287 7.56 8.62 20.97
CA ARG A 287 7.72 10.08 20.77
C ARG A 287 7.86 10.84 22.08
N ARG A 288 7.08 10.48 23.11
CA ARG A 288 7.14 11.12 24.44
C ARG A 288 8.42 10.76 25.22
N LYS A 289 8.83 9.51 25.14
CA LYS A 289 10.07 9.03 25.76
C LYS A 289 11.31 9.59 25.06
N GLY A 290 11.19 9.90 23.77
CA GLY A 290 12.29 10.08 22.84
C GLY A 290 12.88 8.74 22.42
N TYR A 291 13.30 8.64 21.18
CA TYR A 291 14.05 7.49 20.70
C TYR A 291 15.25 7.98 19.86
N SER A 292 16.32 7.19 19.86
CA SER A 292 17.54 7.48 19.11
C SER A 292 17.54 6.65 17.82
N PRO A 293 17.34 7.24 16.63
CA PRO A 293 17.48 6.52 15.37
C PRO A 293 18.87 5.89 15.19
N ARG A 294 19.87 6.46 15.85
CA ARG A 294 21.24 6.00 15.79
C ARG A 294 21.41 4.63 16.47
N GLU A 295 20.69 4.34 17.55
CA GLU A 295 20.70 3.03 18.21
C GLU A 295 20.26 1.93 17.24
N TYR A 296 19.13 2.13 16.54
CA TYR A 296 18.67 1.18 15.51
C TYR A 296 19.68 0.98 14.39
N TYR A 297 20.34 2.04 13.93
CA TYR A 297 21.41 1.96 12.94
C TYR A 297 22.62 1.16 13.43
N GLU A 298 22.99 1.30 14.70
CA GLU A 298 24.16 0.63 15.31
C GLU A 298 23.85 -0.86 15.62
N GLU A 299 22.62 -1.18 15.98
CA GLU A 299 22.20 -2.52 16.37
C GLU A 299 21.83 -3.42 15.16
N ASP A 300 21.30 -2.87 14.09
CA ASP A 300 20.88 -3.64 12.90
C ASP A 300 21.94 -3.56 11.78
N GLU A 301 22.60 -4.69 11.56
CA GLU A 301 23.67 -4.77 10.56
C GLU A 301 23.17 -4.59 9.12
N GLU A 302 22.01 -5.13 8.76
CA GLU A 302 21.43 -4.98 7.42
C GLU A 302 21.02 -3.50 7.18
N LEU A 303 20.39 -2.86 8.16
CA LEU A 303 20.04 -1.44 8.08
C LEU A 303 21.30 -0.57 7.92
N ARG A 304 22.34 -0.85 8.71
CA ARG A 304 23.62 -0.15 8.64
C ARG A 304 24.27 -0.31 7.27
N GLN A 305 24.27 -1.52 6.71
CA GLN A 305 24.80 -1.78 5.37
C GLN A 305 24.06 -0.97 4.32
N VAL A 306 22.73 -1.01 4.32
CA VAL A 306 21.87 -0.31 3.36
C VAL A 306 22.11 1.20 3.41
N LEU A 307 22.09 1.79 4.61
CA LEU A 307 22.31 3.23 4.77
C LEU A 307 23.72 3.66 4.39
N THR A 308 24.72 2.83 4.66
CA THR A 308 26.11 3.06 4.23
C THR A 308 26.22 3.03 2.71
N GLN A 309 25.59 2.07 2.04
CA GLN A 309 25.59 1.99 0.57
C GLN A 309 24.96 3.22 -0.07
N ILE A 310 23.86 3.73 0.49
CA ILE A 310 23.25 4.98 0.00
C ILE A 310 24.21 6.16 0.23
N ALA A 311 24.79 6.29 1.42
CA ALA A 311 25.67 7.40 1.78
C ALA A 311 26.97 7.41 0.97
N THR A 312 27.47 6.26 0.56
CA THR A 312 28.70 6.12 -0.25
C THR A 312 28.46 6.12 -1.76
N GLY A 313 27.23 6.33 -2.21
CA GLY A 313 26.90 6.48 -3.62
C GLY A 313 26.86 5.18 -4.42
N VAL A 314 26.61 4.03 -3.79
CA VAL A 314 26.49 2.74 -4.51
C VAL A 314 25.36 2.75 -5.53
N PHE A 315 24.33 3.54 -5.29
CA PHE A 315 23.13 3.65 -6.14
C PHE A 315 23.06 4.97 -6.91
N SER A 316 24.09 5.83 -6.90
CA SER A 316 24.09 7.14 -7.56
C SER A 316 25.06 7.22 -8.74
#